data_54ae1e3ce203b2a62eee6f67bb088374
#
_entry.id   54ae1e3ce203b2a62eee6f67bb088374
#
_cell.length_a   1.000
_cell.length_b   1.000
_cell.length_c   1.000
_cell.angle_alpha   90.00
_cell.angle_beta   90.00
_cell.angle_gamma   90.00
#
_symmetry.space_group_name_H-M   'P 1'
#
loop_
_entity.id
_entity.type
_entity.pdbx_description
1 polymer ?
#
loop_
_entity_poly.entity_id
_entity_poly.type
_entity_poly.pdbx_seq_one_letter_code
_entity_poly.pdbx_strand_id
1 'polypeptide(L)'
;MSKLEGDFLIAKEKRDEELKKVIRGEDQRLLLVIGPCSSDNEEAVIEYARHLSKLQEEVKDKIFMVMRVYTAKPRTNGEGYKGLVHQPDTSKLPDLINGIAAVRNLHYRVITETGLTTADEMLYSAN
;
A
#
# COMPACT_ATOMS: atom_id res chain seq x y z
N MET A 1 -0.02 -14.02 -12.01
CA MET A 1 -0.13 -13.25 -10.76
C MET A 1 1.28 -12.94 -10.26
N SER A 2 1.61 -11.66 -10.07
CA SER A 2 2.96 -11.25 -9.67
C SER A 2 3.30 -11.78 -8.27
N LYS A 3 4.46 -12.38 -8.13
CA LYS A 3 5.02 -12.82 -6.86
C LYS A 3 6.35 -12.13 -6.63
N LEU A 4 6.64 -11.83 -5.37
CA LEU A 4 7.97 -11.35 -4.98
C LEU A 4 8.93 -12.54 -4.97
N GLU A 5 10.08 -12.39 -5.62
CA GLU A 5 11.11 -13.41 -5.73
C GLU A 5 12.50 -12.82 -5.48
N GLY A 6 13.44 -13.69 -5.08
CA GLY A 6 14.84 -13.31 -4.92
C GLY A 6 15.05 -12.19 -3.90
N ASP A 7 15.82 -11.18 -4.28
CA ASP A 7 16.22 -10.08 -3.40
C ASP A 7 15.04 -9.25 -2.88
N PHE A 8 13.97 -9.10 -3.68
CA PHE A 8 12.76 -8.39 -3.25
C PHE A 8 12.02 -9.12 -2.13
N LEU A 9 11.95 -10.45 -2.20
CA LEU A 9 11.33 -11.25 -1.14
C LEU A 9 12.14 -11.16 0.15
N ILE A 10 13.45 -11.25 0.08
CA ILE A 10 14.35 -11.14 1.23
C ILE A 10 14.22 -9.77 1.88
N ALA A 11 14.22 -8.71 1.09
CA ALA A 11 14.05 -7.34 1.58
C ALA A 11 12.69 -7.14 2.26
N LYS A 12 11.62 -7.69 1.67
CA LYS A 12 10.28 -7.64 2.25
C LYS A 12 10.22 -8.38 3.58
N GLU A 13 10.74 -9.60 3.65
CA GLU A 13 10.75 -10.39 4.89
C GLU A 13 11.52 -9.67 6.00
N LYS A 14 12.64 -9.04 5.70
CA LYS A 14 13.39 -8.21 6.64
C LYS A 14 12.56 -7.03 7.15
N ARG A 15 11.87 -6.33 6.27
CA ARG A 15 10.97 -5.22 6.64
C ARG A 15 9.80 -5.69 7.49
N ASP A 16 9.22 -6.83 7.18
CA ASP A 16 8.13 -7.42 7.96
C ASP A 16 8.58 -7.79 9.38
N GLU A 17 9.80 -8.32 9.55
CA GLU A 17 10.36 -8.59 10.88
C GLU A 17 10.64 -7.30 11.67
N GLU A 18 11.15 -6.25 11.03
CA GLU A 18 11.29 -4.93 11.67
C GLU A 18 9.95 -4.37 12.12
N LEU A 19 8.92 -4.46 11.28
CA LEU A 19 7.57 -4.00 11.61
C LEU A 19 7.00 -4.75 12.82
N LYS A 20 7.19 -6.07 12.89
CA LYS A 20 6.77 -6.88 14.05
C LYS A 20 7.43 -6.40 15.34
N LYS A 21 8.72 -6.08 15.31
CA LYS A 21 9.45 -5.55 16.47
C LYS A 21 8.92 -4.19 16.92
N VAL A 22 8.60 -3.30 15.97
CA VAL A 22 8.00 -2.00 16.27
C VAL A 22 6.63 -2.17 16.94
N ILE A 23 5.77 -3.02 16.39
CA ILE A 23 4.43 -3.30 16.93
C ILE A 23 4.50 -3.92 18.34
N ARG A 24 5.46 -4.81 18.60
CA ARG A 24 5.65 -5.44 19.90
C ARG A 24 6.32 -4.54 20.94
N GLY A 25 6.79 -3.37 20.56
CA GLY A 25 7.54 -2.47 21.45
C GLY A 25 9.00 -2.88 21.69
N GLU A 26 9.51 -3.85 20.93
CA GLU A 26 10.91 -4.27 20.97
C GLU A 26 11.84 -3.27 20.25
N ASP A 27 11.28 -2.49 19.33
CA ASP A 27 11.93 -1.40 18.61
C ASP A 27 11.28 -0.07 19.03
N GLN A 28 12.08 0.91 19.40
CA GLN A 28 11.60 2.19 19.95
C GLN A 28 11.15 3.20 18.89
N ARG A 29 11.23 2.87 17.60
CA ARG A 29 10.78 3.75 16.53
C ARG A 29 9.26 3.95 16.58
N LEU A 30 8.84 5.14 16.18
CA LEU A 30 7.42 5.44 15.96
C LEU A 30 6.94 4.76 14.68
N LEU A 31 5.84 4.05 14.74
CA LEU A 31 5.16 3.52 13.54
C LEU A 31 4.28 4.62 12.94
N LEU A 32 4.54 4.97 11.70
CA LEU A 32 3.75 5.95 10.95
C LEU A 32 3.12 5.28 9.73
N VAL A 33 1.80 5.18 9.70
CA VAL A 33 1.03 4.73 8.54
C VAL A 33 0.53 5.97 7.79
N ILE A 34 1.04 6.18 6.60
CA ILE A 34 0.79 7.41 5.83
C ILE A 34 0.67 7.10 4.33
N GLY A 35 -0.24 7.78 3.66
CA GLY A 35 -0.44 7.61 2.22
C GLY A 35 -1.52 8.52 1.67
N PRO A 36 -1.74 8.50 0.35
CA PRO A 36 -2.77 9.29 -0.29
C PRO A 36 -4.18 8.85 0.15
N CYS A 37 -5.14 9.73 -0.02
CA CYS A 37 -6.53 9.46 0.35
C CYS A 37 -7.16 8.35 -0.51
N SER A 38 -6.70 8.20 -1.75
CA SER A 38 -7.27 7.27 -2.73
C SER A 38 -6.19 6.75 -3.67
N SER A 39 -6.36 5.51 -4.15
CA SER A 39 -5.47 4.87 -5.12
C SER A 39 -6.10 4.83 -6.53
N ASP A 40 -6.78 5.90 -6.93
CA ASP A 40 -7.46 6.03 -8.22
C ASP A 40 -6.51 6.34 -9.39
N ASN A 41 -5.30 6.81 -9.11
CA ASN A 41 -4.27 7.08 -10.11
C ASN A 41 -2.98 6.38 -9.71
N GLU A 42 -2.65 5.30 -10.41
CA GLU A 42 -1.50 4.44 -10.10
C GLU A 42 -0.17 5.21 -10.14
N GLU A 43 0.06 6.03 -11.17
CA GLU A 43 1.32 6.77 -11.30
C GLU A 43 1.49 7.82 -10.19
N ALA A 44 0.41 8.48 -9.78
CA ALA A 44 0.44 9.40 -8.65
C ALA A 44 0.76 8.68 -7.34
N VAL A 45 0.23 7.47 -7.14
CA VAL A 45 0.55 6.64 -5.96
C VAL A 45 2.02 6.23 -5.95
N ILE A 46 2.56 5.84 -7.08
CA ILE A 46 3.98 5.47 -7.22
C ILE A 46 4.89 6.67 -6.99
N GLU A 47 4.55 7.83 -7.52
CA GLU A 47 5.30 9.06 -7.26
C GLU A 47 5.31 9.42 -5.77
N TYR A 48 4.15 9.35 -5.12
CA TYR A 48 4.05 9.52 -3.67
C TYR A 48 4.95 8.53 -2.93
N ALA A 49 4.93 7.27 -3.31
CA ALA A 49 5.76 6.23 -2.71
C ALA A 49 7.26 6.52 -2.85
N ARG A 50 7.69 7.03 -4.00
CA ARG A 50 9.10 7.41 -4.22
C ARG A 50 9.53 8.55 -3.30
N HIS A 51 8.69 9.57 -3.12
CA HIS A 51 8.96 10.66 -2.17
C HIS A 51 9.00 10.14 -0.74
N LEU A 52 8.06 9.30 -0.36
CA LEU A 52 7.99 8.72 0.98
C LEU A 52 9.20 7.83 1.27
N SER A 53 9.67 7.07 0.28
CA SER A 53 10.86 6.23 0.41
C SER A 53 12.12 7.05 0.69
N LYS A 54 12.28 8.21 0.06
CA LYS A 54 13.38 9.13 0.33
C LYS A 54 13.30 9.67 1.75
N LEU A 55 12.12 10.10 2.18
CA LEU A 55 11.92 10.60 3.53
C LEU A 55 12.17 9.51 4.59
N GLN A 56 11.77 8.26 4.31
CA GLN A 56 12.06 7.13 5.20
C GLN A 56 13.56 6.95 5.44
N GLU A 57 14.39 7.11 4.43
CA GLU A 57 15.84 7.03 4.59
C GLU A 57 16.39 8.13 5.53
N GLU A 58 15.80 9.31 5.50
CA GLU A 58 16.22 10.42 6.36
C GLU A 58 15.80 10.24 7.83
N VAL A 59 14.71 9.55 8.10
CA VAL A 59 14.12 9.41 9.45
C VAL A 59 14.11 7.97 9.96
N LYS A 60 14.77 7.05 9.29
CA LYS A 60 14.72 5.61 9.58
C LYS A 60 15.15 5.20 10.99
N ASP A 61 15.95 6.03 11.65
CA ASP A 61 16.41 5.81 13.03
C ASP A 61 15.34 6.15 14.08
N LYS A 62 14.32 6.92 13.72
CA LYS A 62 13.26 7.39 14.61
C LYS A 62 11.87 6.91 14.23
N ILE A 63 11.62 6.75 12.94
CA ILE A 63 10.29 6.48 12.38
C ILE A 63 10.36 5.31 11.42
N PHE A 64 9.48 4.34 11.62
CA PHE A 64 9.22 3.26 10.66
C PHE A 64 7.95 3.61 9.89
N MET A 65 8.08 3.88 8.59
CA MET A 65 6.96 4.25 7.74
C MET A 65 6.35 3.03 7.05
N VAL A 66 5.03 2.95 7.07
CA VAL A 66 4.22 2.02 6.27
C VAL A 66 3.36 2.86 5.34
N MET A 67 3.43 2.61 4.05
CA MET A 67 2.63 3.34 3.08
C MET A 67 1.21 2.80 3.03
N ARG A 68 0.25 3.66 3.30
CA ARG A 68 -1.16 3.37 3.14
C ARG A 68 -1.53 3.42 1.65
N VAL A 69 -2.10 2.33 1.16
CA VAL A 69 -2.62 2.21 -0.21
C VAL A 69 -4.08 1.78 -0.12
N TYR A 70 -4.98 2.74 0.10
CA TYR A 70 -6.39 2.46 0.26
C TYR A 70 -7.06 2.18 -1.07
N THR A 71 -7.51 0.95 -1.25
CA THR A 71 -8.04 0.41 -2.50
C THR A 71 -9.57 0.24 -2.49
N ALA A 72 -10.21 0.40 -1.34
CA ALA A 72 -11.66 0.40 -1.20
C ALA A 72 -12.16 1.72 -0.64
N LYS A 73 -13.32 2.18 -1.13
CA LYS A 73 -13.98 3.41 -0.68
C LYS A 73 -15.42 3.10 -0.24
N PRO A 74 -15.74 3.21 1.05
CA PRO A 74 -17.11 3.11 1.51
C PRO A 74 -17.91 4.34 1.01
N ARG A 75 -19.09 4.11 0.45
CA ARG A 75 -19.99 5.17 -0.01
C ARG A 75 -21.38 4.96 0.57
N THR A 76 -21.83 5.88 1.40
CA THR A 76 -23.11 5.79 2.10
C THR A 76 -24.30 5.82 1.12
N ASN A 77 -24.22 6.62 0.05
CA ASN A 77 -25.24 6.76 -0.97
C ASN A 77 -24.99 5.94 -2.24
N GLY A 78 -23.89 5.19 -2.32
CA GLY A 78 -23.51 4.41 -3.50
C GLY A 78 -22.98 5.22 -4.68
N GLU A 79 -22.86 6.54 -4.55
CA GLU A 79 -22.34 7.44 -5.59
C GLU A 79 -20.85 7.69 -5.44
N GLY A 80 -20.20 8.08 -6.54
CA GLY A 80 -18.78 8.41 -6.61
C GLY A 80 -17.86 7.21 -6.77
N TYR A 81 -16.56 7.48 -6.78
CA TYR A 81 -15.52 6.46 -6.96
C TYR A 81 -15.52 5.44 -5.81
N LYS A 82 -15.55 4.16 -6.16
CA LYS A 82 -15.71 3.04 -5.22
C LYS A 82 -14.39 2.41 -4.75
N GLY A 83 -13.27 2.97 -5.15
CA GLY A 83 -11.95 2.43 -4.84
C GLY A 83 -11.43 1.46 -5.90
N LEU A 84 -10.10 1.26 -5.91
CA LEU A 84 -9.41 0.47 -6.93
C LEU A 84 -9.92 -0.99 -6.98
N VAL A 85 -10.22 -1.58 -5.84
CA VAL A 85 -10.68 -2.98 -5.77
C VAL A 85 -12.03 -3.20 -6.48
N HIS A 86 -12.92 -2.21 -6.47
CA HIS A 86 -14.24 -2.31 -7.10
C HIS A 86 -14.31 -1.62 -8.46
N GLN A 87 -13.50 -0.60 -8.68
CA GLN A 87 -13.55 0.24 -9.87
C GLN A 87 -12.12 0.56 -10.36
N PRO A 88 -11.43 -0.45 -10.98
CA PRO A 88 -10.05 -0.27 -11.43
C PRO A 88 -9.91 0.74 -12.57
N ASP A 89 -10.95 0.95 -13.36
CA ASP A 89 -11.04 1.99 -14.37
C ASP A 89 -12.15 2.97 -13.96
N THR A 90 -11.78 4.20 -13.60
CA THR A 90 -12.71 5.22 -13.10
C THR A 90 -13.75 5.65 -14.12
N SER A 91 -13.52 5.39 -15.41
CA SER A 91 -14.42 5.71 -16.51
C SER A 91 -15.46 4.62 -16.81
N LYS A 92 -15.33 3.45 -16.21
CA LYS A 92 -16.15 2.26 -16.45
C LYS A 92 -16.96 1.86 -15.22
N LEU A 93 -17.89 0.93 -15.45
CA LEU A 93 -18.64 0.31 -14.36
C LEU A 93 -17.72 -0.51 -13.44
N PRO A 94 -18.09 -0.67 -12.16
CA PRO A 94 -17.32 -1.48 -11.21
C PRO A 94 -17.04 -2.90 -11.71
N ASP A 95 -15.80 -3.36 -11.53
CA ASP A 95 -15.31 -4.68 -11.92
C ASP A 95 -14.38 -5.23 -10.84
N LEU A 96 -14.92 -6.10 -9.99
CA LEU A 96 -14.22 -6.65 -8.85
C LEU A 96 -13.03 -7.56 -9.24
N ILE A 97 -13.16 -8.34 -10.30
CA ILE A 97 -12.12 -9.29 -10.72
C ILE A 97 -10.88 -8.54 -11.19
N ASN A 98 -11.05 -7.60 -12.11
CA ASN A 98 -9.95 -6.74 -12.55
C ASN A 98 -9.46 -5.81 -11.44
N GLY A 99 -10.35 -5.42 -10.53
CA GLY A 99 -10.00 -4.63 -9.35
C GLY A 99 -9.02 -5.36 -8.43
N ILE A 100 -9.25 -6.63 -8.12
CA ILE A 100 -8.34 -7.43 -7.30
C ILE A 100 -6.96 -7.55 -7.96
N ALA A 101 -6.90 -7.77 -9.27
CA ALA A 101 -5.63 -7.79 -9.99
C ALA A 101 -4.91 -6.44 -9.95
N ALA A 102 -5.64 -5.33 -10.14
CA ALA A 102 -5.08 -3.98 -10.08
C ALA A 102 -4.52 -3.65 -8.69
N VAL A 103 -5.23 -4.00 -7.62
CA VAL A 103 -4.77 -3.84 -6.22
C VAL A 103 -3.45 -4.56 -6.00
N ARG A 104 -3.37 -5.82 -6.39
CA ARG A 104 -2.15 -6.63 -6.22
C ARG A 104 -0.97 -6.06 -7.00
N ASN A 105 -1.20 -5.62 -8.23
CA ASN A 105 -0.16 -4.99 -9.04
C ASN A 105 0.32 -3.67 -8.43
N LEU A 106 -0.57 -2.87 -7.89
CA LEU A 106 -0.21 -1.60 -7.26
C LEU A 106 0.66 -1.84 -6.02
N HIS A 107 0.25 -2.72 -5.12
CA HIS A 107 1.07 -3.09 -3.95
C HIS A 107 2.43 -3.67 -4.36
N TYR A 108 2.44 -4.55 -5.35
CA TYR A 108 3.67 -5.12 -5.89
C TYR A 108 4.61 -4.03 -6.42
N ARG A 109 4.10 -3.08 -7.19
CA ARG A 109 4.90 -1.96 -7.71
C ARG A 109 5.47 -1.10 -6.59
N VAL A 110 4.67 -0.73 -5.61
CA VAL A 110 5.16 0.07 -4.46
C VAL A 110 6.30 -0.65 -3.75
N ILE A 111 6.14 -1.92 -3.44
CA ILE A 111 7.15 -2.72 -2.73
C ILE A 111 8.42 -2.85 -3.55
N THR A 112 8.32 -3.18 -4.84
CA THR A 112 9.50 -3.44 -5.69
C THR A 112 10.22 -2.17 -6.12
N GLU A 113 9.50 -1.07 -6.34
CA GLU A 113 10.09 0.19 -6.79
C GLU A 113 10.65 1.04 -5.62
N THR A 114 10.14 0.87 -4.41
CA THR A 114 10.53 1.72 -3.27
C THR A 114 11.04 0.97 -2.05
N GLY A 115 10.78 -0.31 -1.92
CA GLY A 115 11.13 -1.10 -0.74
C GLY A 115 10.27 -0.82 0.49
N LEU A 116 9.24 0.03 0.38
CA LEU A 116 8.33 0.33 1.48
C LEU A 116 7.40 -0.85 1.79
N THR A 117 7.07 -1.01 3.06
CA THR A 117 5.95 -1.86 3.48
C THR A 117 4.65 -1.13 3.20
N THR A 118 3.64 -1.85 2.74
CA THR A 118 2.32 -1.28 2.42
C THR A 118 1.25 -1.77 3.37
N ALA A 119 0.21 -0.96 3.56
CA ALA A 119 -0.99 -1.31 4.29
C ALA A 119 -2.23 -0.93 3.49
N ASP A 120 -3.27 -1.73 3.61
CA ASP A 120 -4.59 -1.43 3.06
C ASP A 120 -5.64 -1.49 4.17
N GLU A 121 -6.80 -0.93 3.92
CA GLU A 121 -7.93 -0.95 4.84
C GLU A 121 -8.87 -2.09 4.47
N MET A 122 -9.09 -3.01 5.41
CA MET A 122 -10.04 -4.11 5.21
C MET A 122 -11.44 -3.66 5.56
N LEU A 123 -12.19 -3.17 4.58
CA LEU A 123 -13.58 -2.76 4.74
C LEU A 123 -14.55 -3.93 4.47
N TYR A 124 -14.12 -4.91 3.69
CA TYR A 124 -14.90 -6.09 3.32
C TYR A 124 -14.03 -7.35 3.44
N SER A 125 -14.64 -8.49 3.72
CA SER A 125 -13.93 -9.76 3.89
C SER A 125 -13.15 -10.23 2.64
N ALA A 126 -13.45 -9.68 1.46
CA ALA A 126 -12.77 -10.00 0.21
C ALA A 126 -11.53 -9.13 -0.07
N ASN A 127 -11.25 -8.14 0.74
CA ASN A 127 -10.10 -7.25 0.53
C ASN A 127 -8.75 -7.99 0.72
#